data_35e74c33ecd3099c0a012422b090dbe4
#
_entry.id   35e74c33ecd3099c0a012422b090dbe4
#
_cell.length_a   1.000
_cell.length_b   1.000
_cell.length_c   1.000
_cell.angle_alpha   90.00
_cell.angle_beta   90.00
_cell.angle_gamma   90.00
#
_symmetry.space_group_name_H-M   'P 1'
#
loop_
_entity.id
_entity.type
_entity.pdbx_description
1 polymer ?
#
loop_
_entity_poly.entity_id
_entity_poly.type
_entity_poly.pdbx_seq_one_letter_code
_entity_poly.pdbx_strand_id
1 'polypeptide(L)'
;PGKYSDNRLNATYAFGGFELLDATLTENFGISIDGNLEVDFTGFEAIMDRVGGIDIELTSAEAAYINKRNHTSIVAGLNHLNGAEALTYARARKIDSDFGRTERQRKVLLSMYEQAKNLSVTELLGLMYNILSYITTDLTDSEILSLLYRLLPLASSISINSYTVPADDCYYYASIRGMSVLVPDLPRIRQCLEEYLPLE
;
A
#
# COMPACT_ATOMS: atom_id res chain seq x y z
N PRO A 1 0.02 -3.22 -22.87
CA PRO A 1 0.60 -3.40 -24.18
C PRO A 1 -0.39 -4.00 -25.17
N GLY A 2 -0.20 -3.73 -26.42
CA GLY A 2 -0.81 -4.41 -27.56
C GLY A 2 -2.26 -4.08 -27.86
N LYS A 3 -3.22 -4.49 -27.07
CA LYS A 3 -4.65 -4.32 -27.38
C LYS A 3 -5.35 -3.21 -26.57
N TYR A 4 -4.67 -2.57 -25.64
CA TYR A 4 -5.21 -1.50 -24.81
C TYR A 4 -4.62 -0.15 -25.24
N SER A 5 -5.44 0.90 -25.19
CA SER A 5 -4.98 2.27 -25.45
C SER A 5 -4.31 2.85 -24.19
N ASP A 6 -3.52 3.92 -24.37
CA ASP A 6 -2.94 4.68 -23.25
C ASP A 6 -3.99 5.02 -22.20
N ASN A 7 -3.70 4.73 -20.96
CA ASN A 7 -4.59 4.92 -19.82
C ASN A 7 -3.80 5.17 -18.54
N ARG A 8 -4.52 5.43 -17.45
CA ARG A 8 -3.89 5.54 -16.13
C ARG A 8 -3.36 4.18 -15.69
N LEU A 9 -2.21 4.15 -15.04
CA LEU A 9 -1.56 2.94 -14.55
C LEU A 9 -2.50 2.07 -13.71
N ASN A 10 -3.28 2.68 -12.82
CA ASN A 10 -4.22 1.95 -11.97
C ASN A 10 -5.39 1.28 -12.71
N ALA A 11 -5.55 1.52 -14.01
CA ALA A 11 -6.54 0.82 -14.81
C ALA A 11 -6.03 -0.53 -15.34
N THR A 12 -4.73 -0.77 -15.34
CA THR A 12 -4.13 -2.00 -15.89
C THR A 12 -4.60 -3.23 -15.16
N TYR A 13 -4.64 -3.17 -13.82
CA TYR A 13 -5.14 -4.28 -13.01
C TYR A 13 -6.61 -4.61 -13.33
N ALA A 14 -7.47 -3.60 -13.46
CA ALA A 14 -8.87 -3.81 -13.82
C ALA A 14 -9.08 -4.42 -15.23
N PHE A 15 -8.13 -4.22 -16.14
CA PHE A 15 -8.20 -4.71 -17.51
C PHE A 15 -7.59 -6.09 -17.72
N GLY A 16 -6.59 -6.47 -16.94
CA GLY A 16 -5.85 -7.70 -17.18
C GLY A 16 -5.14 -8.26 -15.95
N GLY A 17 -5.61 -7.92 -14.74
CA GLY A 17 -5.08 -8.48 -13.48
C GLY A 17 -3.61 -8.18 -13.25
N PHE A 18 -2.98 -9.04 -12.49
CA PHE A 18 -1.55 -8.95 -12.16
C PHE A 18 -0.67 -9.01 -13.41
N GLU A 19 -0.95 -9.92 -14.34
CA GLU A 19 -0.14 -10.09 -15.56
C GLU A 19 0.01 -8.78 -16.35
N LEU A 20 -1.09 -8.06 -16.59
CA LEU A 20 -1.04 -6.79 -17.31
C LEU A 20 -0.41 -5.68 -16.48
N LEU A 21 -0.64 -5.67 -15.16
CA LEU A 21 -0.03 -4.70 -14.26
C LEU A 21 1.49 -4.86 -14.25
N ASP A 22 2.00 -6.07 -14.07
CA ASP A 22 3.43 -6.37 -14.01
C ASP A 22 4.14 -6.06 -15.31
N ALA A 23 3.56 -6.50 -16.45
CA ALA A 23 4.07 -6.16 -17.77
C ALA A 23 4.14 -4.64 -17.98
N THR A 24 3.13 -3.90 -17.50
CA THR A 24 3.10 -2.44 -17.62
C THR A 24 4.13 -1.76 -16.71
N LEU A 25 4.32 -2.25 -15.50
CA LEU A 25 5.34 -1.74 -14.57
C LEU A 25 6.74 -2.01 -15.12
N THR A 26 7.00 -3.22 -15.57
CA THR A 26 8.30 -3.59 -16.17
C THR A 26 8.60 -2.77 -17.41
N GLU A 27 7.64 -2.62 -18.34
CA GLU A 27 7.84 -1.87 -19.58
C GLU A 27 8.10 -0.38 -19.33
N ASN A 28 7.36 0.25 -18.41
CA ASN A 28 7.47 1.69 -18.19
C ASN A 28 8.56 2.07 -17.18
N PHE A 29 8.76 1.29 -16.13
CA PHE A 29 9.65 1.65 -15.04
C PHE A 29 10.95 0.84 -14.97
N GLY A 30 11.05 -0.25 -15.73
CA GLY A 30 12.25 -1.10 -15.78
C GLY A 30 12.45 -1.97 -14.54
N ILE A 31 11.40 -2.17 -13.73
CA ILE A 31 11.44 -3.01 -12.52
C ILE A 31 10.89 -4.40 -12.82
N SER A 32 11.41 -5.42 -12.14
CA SER A 32 10.81 -6.75 -12.11
C SER A 32 9.90 -6.90 -10.91
N ILE A 33 8.82 -7.65 -11.07
CA ILE A 33 7.86 -7.97 -10.01
C ILE A 33 8.00 -9.47 -9.70
N ASP A 34 8.32 -9.80 -8.47
CA ASP A 34 8.52 -11.20 -8.02
C ASP A 34 7.20 -11.84 -7.54
N GLY A 35 6.19 -11.03 -7.25
CA GLY A 35 4.89 -11.51 -6.83
C GLY A 35 3.95 -10.38 -6.40
N ASN A 36 2.68 -10.67 -6.39
CA ASN A 36 1.62 -9.72 -6.10
C ASN A 36 0.79 -10.15 -4.90
N LEU A 37 0.36 -9.17 -4.13
CA LEU A 37 -0.60 -9.35 -3.03
C LEU A 37 -1.73 -8.34 -3.19
N GLU A 38 -2.96 -8.81 -3.21
CA GLU A 38 -4.16 -7.97 -3.22
C GLU A 38 -4.98 -8.24 -1.97
N VAL A 39 -5.45 -7.15 -1.37
CA VAL A 39 -6.38 -7.19 -0.24
C VAL A 39 -7.56 -6.28 -0.58
N ASP A 40 -8.77 -6.82 -0.50
CA ASP A 40 -9.98 -6.01 -0.61
C ASP A 40 -10.27 -5.22 0.68
N PHE A 41 -11.30 -4.38 0.69
CA PHE A 41 -11.62 -3.55 1.85
C PHE A 41 -12.05 -4.37 3.07
N THR A 42 -12.78 -5.45 2.87
CA THR A 42 -13.21 -6.34 3.95
C THR A 42 -12.01 -7.07 4.55
N GLY A 43 -11.14 -7.57 3.70
CA GLY A 43 -9.88 -8.19 4.11
C GLY A 43 -8.96 -7.21 4.84
N PHE A 44 -8.86 -5.97 4.36
CA PHE A 44 -8.08 -4.94 5.04
C PHE A 44 -8.59 -4.69 6.48
N GLU A 45 -9.90 -4.49 6.67
CA GLU A 45 -10.49 -4.31 8.00
C GLU A 45 -10.19 -5.52 8.89
N ALA A 46 -10.41 -6.73 8.38
CA ALA A 46 -10.17 -7.96 9.12
C ALA A 46 -8.68 -8.15 9.49
N ILE A 47 -7.75 -7.81 8.60
CA ILE A 47 -6.31 -7.87 8.88
C ILE A 47 -5.94 -6.86 9.98
N MET A 48 -6.42 -5.62 9.88
CA MET A 48 -6.14 -4.59 10.89
C MET A 48 -6.65 -5.01 12.27
N ASP A 49 -7.86 -5.54 12.37
CA ASP A 49 -8.42 -6.01 13.63
C ASP A 49 -7.65 -7.22 14.21
N ARG A 50 -7.12 -8.10 13.36
CA ARG A 50 -6.32 -9.26 13.78
C ARG A 50 -4.90 -8.89 14.24
N VAL A 51 -4.32 -7.84 13.67
CA VAL A 51 -3.05 -7.26 14.18
C VAL A 51 -3.26 -6.57 15.53
N GLY A 52 -4.52 -6.31 15.91
CA GLY A 52 -4.86 -5.64 17.16
C GLY A 52 -5.13 -4.15 17.00
N GLY A 53 -5.39 -3.66 15.80
CA GLY A 53 -5.53 -2.23 15.49
C GLY A 53 -4.18 -1.56 15.22
N ILE A 54 -4.21 -0.25 14.99
CA ILE A 54 -3.02 0.55 14.68
C ILE A 54 -3.05 1.89 15.39
N ASP A 55 -1.88 2.39 15.77
CA ASP A 55 -1.73 3.68 16.42
C ASP A 55 -1.37 4.76 15.39
N ILE A 56 -2.22 5.77 15.25
CA ILE A 56 -2.05 6.87 14.29
C ILE A 56 -2.22 8.22 14.96
N GLU A 57 -1.26 9.11 14.71
CA GLU A 57 -1.37 10.53 15.04
C GLU A 57 -2.31 11.22 14.05
N LEU A 58 -3.46 11.69 14.51
CA LEU A 58 -4.50 12.29 13.70
C LEU A 58 -4.51 13.81 13.83
N THR A 59 -4.69 14.48 12.71
CA THR A 59 -5.09 15.90 12.71
C THR A 59 -6.57 16.05 13.07
N SER A 60 -7.00 17.26 13.45
CA SER A 60 -8.41 17.54 13.73
C SER A 60 -9.33 17.26 12.53
N ALA A 61 -8.86 17.50 11.31
CA ALA A 61 -9.61 17.25 10.10
C ALA A 61 -9.80 15.75 9.83
N GLU A 62 -8.76 14.93 10.09
CA GLU A 62 -8.80 13.48 9.94
C GLU A 62 -9.71 12.85 10.99
N ALA A 63 -9.58 13.25 12.25
CA ALA A 63 -10.47 12.80 13.32
C ALA A 63 -11.95 13.12 13.02
N ALA A 64 -12.25 14.35 12.59
CA ALA A 64 -13.60 14.73 12.19
C ALA A 64 -14.12 13.92 10.99
N TYR A 65 -13.25 13.59 10.02
CA TYR A 65 -13.62 12.77 8.87
C TYR A 65 -13.96 11.33 9.27
N ILE A 66 -13.16 10.72 10.15
CA ILE A 66 -13.40 9.37 10.70
C ILE A 66 -14.71 9.37 11.49
N ASN A 67 -14.87 10.30 12.44
CA ASN A 67 -16.08 10.42 13.29
C ASN A 67 -17.35 10.46 12.46
N LYS A 68 -17.35 11.27 11.40
CA LYS A 68 -18.50 11.40 10.51
C LYS A 68 -18.89 10.10 9.82
N ARG A 69 -17.93 9.22 9.55
CA ARG A 69 -18.16 7.99 8.76
C ARG A 69 -18.37 6.76 9.65
N ASN A 70 -17.65 6.69 10.76
CA ASN A 70 -17.68 5.55 11.67
C ASN A 70 -18.58 5.79 12.90
N HIS A 71 -19.18 6.99 13.04
CA HIS A 71 -20.02 7.37 14.18
C HIS A 71 -19.27 7.26 15.52
N THR A 72 -18.01 7.68 15.53
CA THR A 72 -17.11 7.67 16.70
C THR A 72 -16.87 9.07 17.26
N SER A 73 -16.09 9.18 18.33
CA SER A 73 -15.77 10.44 18.99
C SER A 73 -14.26 10.61 19.18
N ILE A 74 -13.48 10.25 18.16
CA ILE A 74 -12.03 10.37 18.11
C ILE A 74 -11.64 11.85 18.12
N VAL A 75 -10.54 12.19 18.78
CA VAL A 75 -10.00 13.56 18.83
C VAL A 75 -8.64 13.63 18.12
N ALA A 76 -8.16 14.83 17.83
CA ALA A 76 -6.80 15.01 17.29
C ALA A 76 -5.75 14.49 18.30
N GLY A 77 -4.63 14.02 17.78
CA GLY A 77 -3.55 13.39 18.55
C GLY A 77 -3.45 11.91 18.27
N LEU A 78 -2.69 11.19 19.11
CA LEU A 78 -2.48 9.76 19.00
C LEU A 78 -3.77 8.99 19.33
N ASN A 79 -4.21 8.15 18.42
CA ASN A 79 -5.39 7.31 18.57
C ASN A 79 -5.10 5.88 18.14
N HIS A 80 -5.73 4.93 18.82
CA HIS A 80 -5.74 3.53 18.43
C HIS A 80 -6.96 3.26 17.57
N LEU A 81 -6.74 2.94 16.30
CA LEU A 81 -7.78 2.74 15.29
C LEU A 81 -8.04 1.25 15.06
N ASN A 82 -9.31 0.86 15.04
CA ASN A 82 -9.74 -0.46 14.58
C ASN A 82 -9.72 -0.53 13.03
N GLY A 83 -10.03 -1.70 12.45
CA GLY A 83 -10.00 -1.93 11.01
C GLY A 83 -10.87 -0.96 10.21
N ALA A 84 -12.11 -0.71 10.64
CA ALA A 84 -13.03 0.20 9.97
C ALA A 84 -12.56 1.65 10.00
N GLU A 85 -12.03 2.11 11.12
CA GLU A 85 -11.46 3.46 11.30
C GLU A 85 -10.19 3.63 10.49
N ALA A 86 -9.30 2.64 10.50
CA ALA A 86 -8.07 2.59 9.70
C ALA A 86 -8.37 2.62 8.20
N LEU A 87 -9.38 1.86 7.73
CA LEU A 87 -9.82 1.89 6.35
C LEU A 87 -10.39 3.26 5.96
N THR A 88 -11.21 3.85 6.83
CA THR A 88 -11.76 5.19 6.61
C THR A 88 -10.64 6.23 6.51
N TYR A 89 -9.63 6.17 7.36
CA TYR A 89 -8.45 7.03 7.33
C TYR A 89 -7.65 6.87 6.03
N ALA A 90 -7.31 5.63 5.66
CA ALA A 90 -6.53 5.32 4.45
C ALA A 90 -7.23 5.75 3.14
N ARG A 91 -8.57 5.78 3.15
CA ARG A 91 -9.39 6.14 1.98
C ARG A 91 -9.82 7.60 1.92
N ALA A 92 -9.47 8.42 2.89
CA ALA A 92 -9.87 9.82 2.94
C ALA A 92 -9.30 10.60 1.75
N ARG A 93 -10.20 11.16 0.92
CA ARG A 93 -9.84 11.95 -0.28
C ARG A 93 -10.31 13.41 -0.19
N LYS A 94 -11.20 13.72 0.75
CA LYS A 94 -11.86 15.03 0.84
C LYS A 94 -11.21 15.95 1.87
N ILE A 95 -10.12 15.50 2.49
CA ILE A 95 -9.38 16.28 3.49
C ILE A 95 -8.30 17.13 2.81
N ASP A 96 -7.65 16.53 1.79
CA ASP A 96 -6.51 17.11 1.07
C ASP A 96 -6.35 16.50 -0.33
N SER A 97 -5.12 16.46 -0.86
CA SER A 97 -4.76 15.94 -2.18
C SER A 97 -4.69 14.41 -2.23
N ASP A 98 -4.52 13.86 -3.44
CA ASP A 98 -4.22 12.43 -3.65
C ASP A 98 -2.87 12.03 -3.02
N PHE A 99 -1.90 12.93 -2.95
CA PHE A 99 -0.63 12.70 -2.23
C PHE A 99 -0.86 12.55 -0.73
N GLY A 100 -1.73 13.37 -0.13
CA GLY A 100 -2.11 13.21 1.27
C GLY A 100 -2.77 11.86 1.56
N ARG A 101 -3.56 11.34 0.61
CA ARG A 101 -4.11 9.97 0.73
C ARG A 101 -3.00 8.91 0.70
N THR A 102 -2.05 9.03 -0.21
CA THR A 102 -0.91 8.09 -0.30
C THR A 102 -0.07 8.11 0.98
N GLU A 103 0.16 9.31 1.54
CA GLU A 103 0.84 9.46 2.83
C GLU A 103 0.10 8.75 3.97
N ARG A 104 -1.23 8.87 4.04
CA ARG A 104 -2.04 8.13 5.03
C ARG A 104 -1.94 6.62 4.86
N GLN A 105 -1.98 6.12 3.63
CA GLN A 105 -1.81 4.70 3.35
C GLN A 105 -0.44 4.20 3.82
N ARG A 106 0.62 4.98 3.58
CA ARG A 106 1.96 4.70 4.05
C ARG A 106 2.03 4.64 5.58
N LYS A 107 1.44 5.62 6.28
CA LYS A 107 1.37 5.64 7.75
C LYS A 107 0.67 4.41 8.31
N VAL A 108 -0.42 3.98 7.68
CA VAL A 108 -1.14 2.74 8.07
C VAL A 108 -0.24 1.52 7.96
N LEU A 109 0.47 1.35 6.83
CA LEU A 109 1.38 0.20 6.63
C LEU A 109 2.54 0.21 7.63
N LEU A 110 3.12 1.38 7.89
CA LEU A 110 4.19 1.53 8.88
C LEU A 110 3.70 1.21 10.30
N SER A 111 2.53 1.72 10.70
CA SER A 111 1.97 1.43 12.01
C SER A 111 1.60 -0.05 12.17
N MET A 112 1.06 -0.68 11.13
CA MET A 112 0.81 -2.12 11.11
C MET A 112 2.11 -2.92 11.32
N TYR A 113 3.19 -2.52 10.64
CA TYR A 113 4.50 -3.15 10.83
C TYR A 113 5.02 -2.96 12.26
N GLU A 114 4.89 -1.75 12.84
CA GLU A 114 5.30 -1.46 14.22
C GLU A 114 4.55 -2.32 15.25
N GLN A 115 3.28 -2.62 15.02
CA GLN A 115 2.52 -3.56 15.84
C GLN A 115 3.02 -5.00 15.64
N ALA A 116 3.18 -5.42 14.39
CA ALA A 116 3.55 -6.79 14.05
C ALA A 116 4.97 -7.16 14.50
N LYS A 117 5.94 -6.23 14.46
CA LYS A 117 7.34 -6.51 14.83
C LYS A 117 7.53 -6.88 16.31
N ASN A 118 6.57 -6.52 17.17
CA ASN A 118 6.59 -6.84 18.60
C ASN A 118 6.00 -8.22 18.92
N LEU A 119 5.40 -8.89 17.92
CA LEU A 119 4.86 -10.23 18.07
C LEU A 119 5.98 -11.27 18.11
N SER A 120 5.78 -12.31 18.91
CA SER A 120 6.63 -13.50 18.85
C SER A 120 6.50 -14.21 17.50
N VAL A 121 7.47 -15.04 17.13
CA VAL A 121 7.42 -15.85 15.90
C VAL A 121 6.16 -16.70 15.82
N THR A 122 5.71 -17.27 16.93
CA THR A 122 4.48 -18.08 17.01
C THR A 122 3.24 -17.24 16.74
N GLU A 123 3.17 -16.03 17.30
CA GLU A 123 2.06 -15.10 17.07
C GLU A 123 2.05 -14.60 15.62
N LEU A 124 3.23 -14.29 15.03
CA LEU A 124 3.36 -13.93 13.62
C LEU A 124 2.87 -15.04 12.70
N LEU A 125 3.26 -16.30 12.94
CA LEU A 125 2.77 -17.43 12.16
C LEU A 125 1.26 -17.62 12.31
N GLY A 126 0.71 -17.47 13.52
CA GLY A 126 -0.72 -17.50 13.76
C GLY A 126 -1.46 -16.37 13.04
N LEU A 127 -0.91 -15.17 13.07
CA LEU A 127 -1.45 -14.02 12.34
C LEU A 127 -1.46 -14.30 10.82
N MET A 128 -0.31 -14.72 10.26
CA MET A 128 -0.17 -15.04 8.85
C MET A 128 -1.19 -16.07 8.40
N TYR A 129 -1.33 -17.18 9.12
CA TYR A 129 -2.33 -18.20 8.81
C TYR A 129 -3.75 -17.64 8.77
N ASN A 130 -4.08 -16.75 9.72
CA ASN A 130 -5.41 -16.15 9.82
C ASN A 130 -5.70 -15.09 8.74
N ILE A 131 -4.69 -14.45 8.18
CA ILE A 131 -4.89 -13.39 7.17
C ILE A 131 -4.81 -13.91 5.72
N LEU A 132 -4.23 -15.09 5.49
CA LEU A 132 -4.10 -15.66 4.14
C LEU A 132 -5.43 -15.78 3.40
N SER A 133 -6.53 -16.06 4.10
CA SER A 133 -7.87 -16.13 3.49
C SER A 133 -8.41 -14.79 2.98
N TYR A 134 -7.78 -13.68 3.33
CA TYR A 134 -8.15 -12.31 2.91
C TYR A 134 -7.22 -11.76 1.83
N ILE A 135 -6.22 -12.54 1.41
CA ILE A 135 -5.21 -12.13 0.44
C ILE A 135 -5.41 -12.91 -0.85
N THR A 136 -5.48 -12.20 -1.96
CA THR A 136 -5.33 -12.78 -3.30
C THR A 136 -3.90 -12.60 -3.74
N THR A 137 -3.24 -13.65 -4.22
CA THR A 137 -1.85 -13.63 -4.66
C THR A 137 -1.63 -14.56 -5.84
N ASP A 138 -0.62 -14.27 -6.63
CA ASP A 138 -0.08 -15.14 -7.68
C ASP A 138 1.10 -15.99 -7.21
N LEU A 139 1.56 -15.77 -5.97
CA LEU A 139 2.60 -16.61 -5.35
C LEU A 139 2.05 -18.01 -5.02
N THR A 140 2.84 -19.02 -5.28
CA THR A 140 2.57 -20.40 -4.85
C THR A 140 2.77 -20.57 -3.34
N ASP A 141 2.15 -21.59 -2.76
CA ASP A 141 2.32 -21.93 -1.34
C ASP A 141 3.81 -22.12 -0.97
N SER A 142 4.61 -22.71 -1.86
CA SER A 142 6.05 -22.89 -1.65
C SER A 142 6.83 -21.59 -1.64
N GLU A 143 6.47 -20.61 -2.46
CA GLU A 143 7.09 -19.28 -2.47
C GLU A 143 6.71 -18.51 -1.21
N ILE A 144 5.45 -18.55 -0.80
CA ILE A 144 5.00 -17.94 0.46
C ILE A 144 5.77 -18.53 1.65
N LEU A 145 5.87 -19.86 1.73
CA LEU A 145 6.62 -20.53 2.79
C LEU A 145 8.11 -20.17 2.77
N SER A 146 8.72 -20.08 1.58
CA SER A 146 10.12 -19.65 1.42
C SER A 146 10.33 -18.22 1.91
N LEU A 147 9.45 -17.30 1.54
CA LEU A 147 9.48 -15.90 2.02
C LEU A 147 9.33 -15.84 3.55
N LEU A 148 8.40 -16.57 4.11
CA LEU A 148 8.20 -16.63 5.56
C LEU A 148 9.45 -17.16 6.28
N TYR A 149 10.02 -18.27 5.80
CA TYR A 149 11.24 -18.85 6.38
C TYR A 149 12.41 -17.87 6.37
N ARG A 150 12.55 -17.08 5.31
CA ARG A 150 13.63 -16.08 5.17
C ARG A 150 13.39 -14.82 5.99
N LEU A 151 12.14 -14.33 6.07
CA LEU A 151 11.81 -13.04 6.67
C LEU A 151 11.50 -13.11 8.16
N LEU A 152 10.90 -14.21 8.65
CA LEU A 152 10.55 -14.32 10.07
C LEU A 152 11.72 -14.13 11.04
N PRO A 153 12.92 -14.69 10.80
CA PRO A 153 14.07 -14.47 11.68
C PRO A 153 14.54 -13.01 11.72
N LEU A 154 14.22 -12.26 10.67
CA LEU A 154 14.65 -10.86 10.50
C LEU A 154 13.55 -9.86 10.92
N ALA A 155 12.35 -10.32 11.25
CA ALA A 155 11.17 -9.47 11.43
C ALA A 155 11.39 -8.29 12.41
N SER A 156 12.13 -8.51 13.49
CA SER A 156 12.45 -7.47 14.48
C SER A 156 13.57 -6.50 14.05
N SER A 157 14.33 -6.84 13.02
CA SER A 157 15.51 -6.08 12.54
C SER A 157 15.30 -5.41 11.18
N ILE A 158 14.15 -5.65 10.53
CA ILE A 158 13.83 -5.01 9.24
C ILE A 158 13.67 -3.51 9.45
N SER A 159 14.30 -2.71 8.61
CA SER A 159 14.03 -1.28 8.48
C SER A 159 13.21 -1.02 7.21
N ILE A 160 12.17 -0.21 7.33
CA ILE A 160 11.31 0.15 6.20
C ILE A 160 11.66 1.55 5.73
N ASN A 161 12.15 1.66 4.50
CA ASN A 161 12.29 2.93 3.80
C ASN A 161 11.09 3.10 2.85
N SER A 162 10.59 4.31 2.74
CA SER A 162 9.41 4.60 1.93
C SER A 162 9.68 5.75 0.98
N TYR A 163 9.39 5.53 -0.29
CA TYR A 163 9.57 6.50 -1.36
C TYR A 163 8.25 6.71 -2.11
N THR A 164 8.07 7.90 -2.67
CA THR A 164 6.91 8.22 -3.50
C THR A 164 7.32 8.27 -4.96
N VAL A 165 6.61 7.53 -5.81
CA VAL A 165 6.81 7.54 -7.26
C VAL A 165 5.50 7.96 -7.92
N PRO A 166 5.53 8.98 -8.81
CA PRO A 166 6.67 9.82 -9.17
C PRO A 166 7.08 10.76 -8.02
N ALA A 167 8.39 11.03 -7.90
CA ALA A 167 8.91 12.08 -7.04
C ALA A 167 8.46 13.45 -7.56
N ASP A 168 8.55 14.49 -6.71
CA ASP A 168 8.34 15.87 -7.12
C ASP A 168 9.28 16.17 -8.29
N ASP A 169 8.91 16.97 -9.25
CA ASP A 169 9.68 17.27 -10.47
C ASP A 169 9.83 16.14 -11.53
N CYS A 170 9.31 14.95 -11.27
CA CYS A 170 9.32 13.82 -12.21
C CYS A 170 7.98 13.62 -12.94
N TYR A 171 7.09 14.61 -12.91
CA TYR A 171 5.80 14.58 -13.59
C TYR A 171 5.28 15.98 -13.87
N TYR A 172 4.27 16.07 -14.72
CA TYR A 172 3.47 17.28 -14.89
C TYR A 172 1.97 16.93 -14.96
N TYR A 173 1.13 17.91 -14.63
CA TYR A 173 -0.33 17.75 -14.73
C TYR A 173 -0.79 17.99 -16.15
N ALA A 174 -1.67 17.13 -16.65
CA ALA A 174 -2.32 17.30 -17.95
C ALA A 174 -3.79 16.87 -17.90
N SER A 175 -4.57 17.38 -18.85
CA SER A 175 -5.91 16.88 -19.12
C SER A 175 -5.88 16.05 -20.38
N ILE A 176 -6.04 14.72 -20.26
CA ILE A 176 -6.04 13.80 -21.38
C ILE A 176 -7.42 13.11 -21.43
N ARG A 177 -8.09 13.23 -22.55
CA ARG A 177 -9.47 12.69 -22.75
C ARG A 177 -10.46 13.13 -21.67
N GLY A 178 -10.35 14.40 -21.19
CA GLY A 178 -11.19 14.94 -20.13
C GLY A 178 -10.84 14.46 -18.71
N MET A 179 -9.78 13.67 -18.53
CA MET A 179 -9.29 13.22 -17.24
C MET A 179 -8.09 14.06 -16.82
N SER A 180 -8.10 14.56 -15.58
CA SER A 180 -6.90 15.10 -14.95
C SER A 180 -5.95 13.95 -14.61
N VAL A 181 -4.73 14.00 -15.11
CA VAL A 181 -3.71 12.94 -14.95
C VAL A 181 -2.36 13.55 -14.62
N LEU A 182 -1.52 12.75 -13.97
CA LEU A 182 -0.08 12.97 -13.87
C LEU A 182 0.58 12.27 -15.05
N VAL A 183 1.33 13.03 -15.86
CA VAL A 183 2.13 12.49 -16.95
C VAL A 183 3.56 12.32 -16.42
N PRO A 184 4.07 11.08 -16.33
CA PRO A 184 5.38 10.80 -15.76
C PRO A 184 6.51 11.15 -16.73
N ASP A 185 7.63 11.64 -16.18
CA ASP A 185 8.93 11.65 -16.85
C ASP A 185 9.59 10.28 -16.61
N LEU A 186 9.34 9.33 -17.49
CA LEU A 186 9.79 7.96 -17.32
C LEU A 186 11.31 7.82 -17.17
N PRO A 187 12.17 8.51 -17.97
CA PRO A 187 13.62 8.45 -17.80
C PRO A 187 14.06 8.85 -16.38
N ARG A 188 13.52 9.95 -15.84
CA ARG A 188 13.85 10.43 -14.49
C ARG A 188 13.33 9.49 -13.42
N ILE A 189 12.12 8.95 -13.58
CA ILE A 189 11.55 7.98 -12.63
C ILE A 189 12.41 6.72 -12.57
N ARG A 190 12.88 6.20 -13.71
CA ARG A 190 13.77 5.05 -13.74
C ARG A 190 15.08 5.31 -12.98
N GLN A 191 15.67 6.47 -13.17
CA GLN A 191 16.86 6.86 -12.41
C GLN A 191 16.59 6.92 -10.90
N CYS A 192 15.48 7.51 -10.46
CA CYS A 192 15.10 7.52 -9.05
C CYS A 192 14.88 6.10 -8.50
N LEU A 193 14.26 5.21 -9.28
CA LEU A 193 14.04 3.83 -8.88
C LEU A 193 15.35 3.04 -8.73
N GLU A 194 16.34 3.25 -9.60
CA GLU A 194 17.68 2.67 -9.46
C GLU A 194 18.38 3.11 -8.17
N GLU A 195 18.17 4.37 -7.74
CA GLU A 195 18.69 4.89 -6.48
C GLU A 195 17.96 4.31 -5.24
N TYR A 196 16.62 4.12 -5.36
CA TYR A 196 15.78 3.63 -4.25
C TYR A 196 15.83 2.11 -4.11
N LEU A 197 15.98 1.39 -5.20
CA LEU A 197 16.02 -0.06 -5.30
C LEU A 197 17.35 -0.47 -5.94
N PRO A 198 18.48 -0.35 -5.23
CA PRO A 198 19.75 -0.79 -5.78
C PRO A 198 19.63 -2.27 -6.14
N LEU A 199 19.62 -2.58 -7.42
CA LEU A 199 19.68 -3.95 -7.94
C LEU A 199 21.09 -4.47 -7.65
N GLU A 200 21.20 -5.53 -6.85
CA GLU A 200 22.44 -6.29 -6.66
C GLU A 200 22.82 -7.06 -7.94
#